data_765370c5b7c25c370079e659a08eb0f2
#
_entry.id   765370c5b7c25c370079e659a08eb0f2
#
_cell.length_a   1.000
_cell.length_b   1.000
_cell.length_c   1.000
_cell.angle_alpha   90.00
_cell.angle_beta   90.00
_cell.angle_gamma   90.00
#
_symmetry.space_group_name_H-M   'P 1'
#
loop_
_entity.id
_entity.type
_entity.pdbx_description
1 polymer ?
#
loop_
_entity_poly.entity_id
_entity_poly.type
_entity_poly.pdbx_seq_one_letter_code
_entity_poly.pdbx_strand_id
1 'polypeptide(L)'
;MASREVLVVEDDTDLRESLSQALRDHGFGVTPATNGQEALDLLHAGARPSVILLDLMMPGLNGWQLRAALRRDPGLARIPQVVISAYMDEAEQAVLALPPDDCLRKPFHIRILIDALERHCQPLPQT
;
A
#
# COMPACT_ATOMS: atom_id res chain seq x y z
N MET A 1 13.21 -16.00 -4.53
CA MET A 1 13.86 -14.69 -4.68
C MET A 1 13.28 -13.71 -3.67
N ALA A 2 14.13 -12.88 -3.13
CA ALA A 2 13.66 -11.81 -2.27
C ALA A 2 12.76 -10.87 -3.06
N SER A 3 11.67 -10.43 -2.47
CA SER A 3 10.75 -9.50 -3.09
C SER A 3 10.57 -8.27 -2.21
N ARG A 4 10.74 -7.12 -2.84
CA ARG A 4 10.53 -5.82 -2.22
C ARG A 4 9.67 -4.96 -3.14
N GLU A 5 8.62 -5.57 -3.70
CA GLU A 5 7.73 -4.91 -4.63
C GLU A 5 6.57 -4.28 -3.89
N VAL A 6 6.34 -3.00 -4.13
CA VAL A 6 5.23 -2.25 -3.52
C VAL A 6 4.29 -1.76 -4.62
N LEU A 7 3.03 -2.06 -4.47
CA LEU A 7 1.99 -1.46 -5.29
C LEU A 7 1.52 -0.20 -4.56
N VAL A 8 1.78 0.96 -5.15
CA VAL A 8 1.42 2.26 -4.56
C VAL A 8 0.13 2.76 -5.20
N VAL A 9 -0.94 2.80 -4.42
CA VAL A 9 -2.27 3.21 -4.89
C VAL A 9 -2.59 4.58 -4.32
N GLU A 10 -2.47 5.61 -5.15
CA GLU A 10 -2.61 7.01 -4.76
C GLU A 10 -3.08 7.83 -5.95
N ASP A 11 -4.15 8.59 -5.80
CA ASP A 11 -4.70 9.41 -6.89
C ASP A 11 -3.96 10.74 -7.09
N ASP A 12 -3.35 11.28 -6.04
CA ASP A 12 -2.57 12.52 -6.13
C ASP A 12 -1.25 12.24 -6.85
N THR A 13 -1.08 12.82 -8.04
CA THR A 13 0.09 12.56 -8.87
C THR A 13 1.39 12.94 -8.19
N ASP A 14 1.46 14.11 -7.56
CA ASP A 14 2.69 14.55 -6.91
C ASP A 14 3.05 13.67 -5.73
N LEU A 15 2.07 13.32 -4.91
CA LEU A 15 2.32 12.43 -3.77
C LEU A 15 2.71 11.04 -4.25
N ARG A 16 2.01 10.50 -5.26
CA ARG A 16 2.33 9.18 -5.81
C ARG A 16 3.76 9.14 -6.35
N GLU A 17 4.17 10.17 -7.09
CA GLU A 17 5.52 10.24 -7.64
C GLU A 17 6.57 10.39 -6.54
N SER A 18 6.31 11.25 -5.55
CA SER A 18 7.22 11.45 -4.43
C SER A 18 7.40 10.18 -3.61
N LEU A 19 6.32 9.49 -3.31
CA LEU A 19 6.37 8.22 -2.57
C LEU A 19 7.12 7.16 -3.38
N SER A 20 6.80 7.06 -4.66
CA SER A 20 7.44 6.07 -5.53
C SER A 20 8.94 6.28 -5.62
N GLN A 21 9.37 7.53 -5.77
CA GLN A 21 10.80 7.84 -5.85
C GLN A 21 11.52 7.54 -4.53
N ALA A 22 10.92 7.97 -3.41
CA ALA A 22 11.52 7.70 -2.10
C ALA A 22 11.66 6.20 -1.84
N LEU A 23 10.67 5.42 -2.22
CA LEU A 23 10.72 3.97 -2.05
C LEU A 23 11.77 3.32 -2.94
N ARG A 24 11.87 3.76 -4.19
CA ARG A 24 12.92 3.27 -5.09
C ARG A 24 14.32 3.58 -4.55
N ASP A 25 14.48 4.77 -3.98
CA ASP A 25 15.76 5.16 -3.37
C ASP A 25 16.14 4.27 -2.19
N HIS A 26 15.16 3.63 -1.56
CA HIS A 26 15.39 2.71 -0.44
C HIS A 26 15.37 1.24 -0.88
N GLY A 27 15.47 0.96 -2.16
CA GLY A 27 15.64 -0.40 -2.67
C GLY A 27 14.36 -1.16 -2.93
N PHE A 28 13.21 -0.48 -2.94
CA PHE A 28 11.94 -1.12 -3.31
C PHE A 28 11.72 -1.03 -4.82
N GLY A 29 11.11 -2.06 -5.39
CA GLY A 29 10.48 -1.95 -6.69
C GLY A 29 9.09 -1.36 -6.51
N VAL A 30 8.67 -0.46 -7.39
CA VAL A 30 7.39 0.23 -7.24
C VAL A 30 6.58 0.11 -8.51
N THR A 31 5.33 -0.30 -8.34
CA THR A 31 4.31 -0.24 -9.39
C THR A 31 3.28 0.78 -8.93
N PRO A 32 3.14 1.92 -9.61
CA PRO A 32 2.15 2.91 -9.23
C PRO A 32 0.79 2.59 -9.83
N ALA A 33 -0.28 2.90 -9.09
CA ALA A 33 -1.65 2.86 -9.57
C ALA A 33 -2.34 4.16 -9.19
N THR A 34 -3.12 4.71 -10.10
CA THR A 34 -3.76 6.01 -9.90
C THR A 34 -5.07 5.93 -9.14
N ASN A 35 -5.64 4.73 -9.05
CA ASN A 35 -6.90 4.50 -8.34
C ASN A 35 -7.04 3.01 -8.02
N GLY A 36 -8.10 2.69 -7.29
CA GLY A 36 -8.36 1.31 -6.87
C GLY A 36 -8.66 0.36 -8.03
N GLN A 37 -9.34 0.84 -9.07
CA GLN A 37 -9.66 0.00 -10.22
C GLN A 37 -8.40 -0.39 -10.99
N GLU A 38 -7.49 0.56 -11.21
CA GLU A 38 -6.21 0.26 -11.86
C GLU A 38 -5.41 -0.74 -11.03
N ALA A 39 -5.42 -0.60 -9.69
CA ALA A 39 -4.75 -1.54 -8.81
C ALA A 39 -5.33 -2.95 -8.95
N LEU A 40 -6.66 -3.08 -8.96
CA LEU A 40 -7.30 -4.38 -9.15
C LEU A 40 -6.96 -4.99 -10.51
N ASP A 41 -6.97 -4.17 -11.56
CA ASP A 41 -6.64 -4.64 -12.89
C ASP A 41 -5.22 -5.19 -12.95
N LEU A 42 -4.27 -4.52 -12.33
CA LEU A 42 -2.88 -5.00 -12.25
C LEU A 42 -2.79 -6.33 -11.49
N LEU A 43 -3.50 -6.45 -10.38
CA LEU A 43 -3.50 -7.67 -9.58
C LEU A 43 -4.16 -8.83 -10.33
N HIS A 44 -5.27 -8.56 -11.02
CA HIS A 44 -5.94 -9.58 -11.83
C HIS A 44 -5.10 -10.00 -13.04
N ALA A 45 -4.24 -9.11 -13.52
CA ALA A 45 -3.30 -9.42 -14.61
C ALA A 45 -2.07 -10.20 -14.12
N GLY A 46 -1.95 -10.46 -12.82
CA GLY A 46 -0.90 -11.30 -12.28
C GLY A 46 0.13 -10.61 -11.39
N ALA A 47 0.03 -9.31 -11.20
CA ALA A 47 0.96 -8.61 -10.30
C ALA A 47 0.85 -9.18 -8.88
N ARG A 48 1.99 -9.41 -8.24
CA ARG A 48 2.04 -9.96 -6.88
C ARG A 48 3.04 -9.17 -6.05
N PRO A 49 2.64 -7.96 -5.61
CA PRO A 49 3.52 -7.17 -4.74
C PRO A 49 3.68 -7.83 -3.37
N SER A 50 4.76 -7.49 -2.68
CA SER A 50 4.97 -7.92 -1.30
C SER A 50 4.03 -7.22 -0.35
N VAL A 51 3.66 -5.99 -0.69
CA VAL A 51 2.77 -5.15 0.12
C VAL A 51 2.08 -4.13 -0.77
N ILE A 52 0.87 -3.76 -0.41
CA ILE A 52 0.12 -2.72 -1.09
C ILE A 52 0.06 -1.50 -0.16
N LEU A 53 0.55 -0.38 -0.65
CA LEU A 53 0.41 0.91 0.03
C LEU A 53 -0.79 1.61 -0.59
N LEU A 54 -1.81 1.90 0.21
CA LEU A 54 -3.02 2.47 -0.35
C LEU A 54 -3.56 3.63 0.47
N ASP A 55 -4.00 4.66 -0.22
CA ASP A 55 -4.72 5.78 0.35
C ASP A 55 -6.19 5.39 0.46
N LEU A 56 -6.77 5.57 1.65
CA LEU A 56 -8.19 5.24 1.86
C LEU A 56 -9.13 6.21 1.16
N MET A 57 -8.71 7.44 0.99
CA MET A 57 -9.57 8.51 0.46
C MET A 57 -9.18 8.84 -0.98
N MET A 58 -9.82 8.16 -1.91
CA MET A 58 -9.63 8.39 -3.35
C MET A 58 -10.99 8.46 -4.04
N PRO A 59 -11.13 9.23 -5.12
CA PRO A 59 -12.37 9.22 -5.92
C PRO A 59 -12.56 7.89 -6.63
N GLY A 60 -13.80 7.56 -6.93
CA GLY A 60 -14.14 6.29 -7.59
C GLY A 60 -13.99 5.13 -6.63
N LEU A 61 -13.30 4.06 -7.07
CA LEU A 61 -13.00 2.91 -6.21
C LEU A 61 -11.92 3.31 -5.21
N ASN A 62 -12.35 3.70 -4.02
CA ASN A 62 -11.46 4.18 -2.97
C ASN A 62 -10.78 3.03 -2.22
N GLY A 63 -9.91 3.39 -1.25
CA GLY A 63 -9.16 2.39 -0.50
C GLY A 63 -10.02 1.40 0.28
N TRP A 64 -11.15 1.85 0.82
CA TRP A 64 -12.08 0.96 1.53
C TRP A 64 -12.67 -0.09 0.59
N GLN A 65 -13.09 0.36 -0.60
CA GLN A 65 -13.68 -0.51 -1.62
C GLN A 65 -12.63 -1.48 -2.17
N LEU A 66 -11.41 -1.00 -2.37
CA LEU A 66 -10.31 -1.85 -2.80
C LEU A 66 -10.02 -2.94 -1.77
N ARG A 67 -9.95 -2.59 -0.49
CA ARG A 67 -9.76 -3.59 0.56
C ARG A 67 -10.86 -4.64 0.56
N ALA A 68 -12.11 -4.22 0.41
CA ALA A 68 -13.24 -5.15 0.36
C ALA A 68 -13.10 -6.10 -0.82
N ALA A 69 -12.72 -5.59 -1.99
CA ALA A 69 -12.52 -6.42 -3.18
C ALA A 69 -11.38 -7.43 -2.98
N LEU A 70 -10.26 -7.00 -2.38
CA LEU A 70 -9.13 -7.88 -2.12
C LEU A 70 -9.49 -9.01 -1.15
N ARG A 71 -10.28 -8.70 -0.13
CA ARG A 71 -10.68 -9.70 0.88
C ARG A 71 -11.60 -10.77 0.29
N ARG A 72 -12.32 -10.47 -0.76
CA ARG A 72 -13.21 -11.44 -1.43
C ARG A 72 -12.47 -12.39 -2.36
N ASP A 73 -11.24 -12.05 -2.73
CA ASP A 73 -10.44 -12.86 -3.65
C ASP A 73 -9.39 -13.61 -2.86
N PRO A 74 -9.52 -14.96 -2.72
CA PRO A 74 -8.56 -15.74 -1.92
C PRO A 74 -7.12 -15.60 -2.38
N GLY A 75 -6.91 -15.39 -3.68
CA GLY A 75 -5.55 -15.20 -4.22
C GLY A 75 -4.94 -13.86 -3.86
N LEU A 76 -5.75 -12.86 -3.53
CA LEU A 76 -5.28 -11.51 -3.23
C LEU A 76 -5.40 -11.15 -1.75
N ALA A 77 -6.26 -11.86 -1.01
CA ALA A 77 -6.54 -11.54 0.39
C ALA A 77 -5.31 -11.64 1.29
N ARG A 78 -4.30 -12.40 0.89
CA ARG A 78 -3.09 -12.61 1.67
C ARG A 78 -2.04 -11.51 1.49
N ILE A 79 -2.20 -10.65 0.50
CA ILE A 79 -1.22 -9.59 0.25
C ILE A 79 -1.33 -8.56 1.37
N PRO A 80 -0.24 -8.30 2.12
CA PRO A 80 -0.28 -7.32 3.20
C PRO A 80 -0.61 -5.92 2.68
N GLN A 81 -1.23 -5.11 3.52
CA GLN A 81 -1.62 -3.75 3.17
C GLN A 81 -1.16 -2.79 4.24
N VAL A 82 -0.60 -1.67 3.82
CA VAL A 82 -0.31 -0.52 4.65
C VAL A 82 -1.20 0.60 4.15
N VAL A 83 -2.02 1.17 5.01
CA VAL A 83 -2.97 2.21 4.63
C VAL A 83 -2.49 3.58 5.09
N ILE A 84 -2.76 4.59 4.28
CA ILE A 84 -2.52 5.98 4.64
C ILE A 84 -3.82 6.75 4.53
N SER A 85 -4.00 7.74 5.40
CA SER A 85 -5.20 8.56 5.38
C SER A 85 -4.96 9.90 6.06
N ALA A 86 -5.59 10.95 5.55
CA ALA A 86 -5.57 12.26 6.19
C ALA A 86 -6.33 12.24 7.52
N TYR A 87 -7.32 11.37 7.63
CA TYR A 87 -8.13 11.23 8.84
C TYR A 87 -8.52 9.77 9.04
N MET A 88 -8.35 9.31 10.27
CA MET A 88 -8.77 7.96 10.65
C MET A 88 -9.08 7.97 12.14
N ASP A 89 -10.33 7.72 12.51
CA ASP A 89 -10.71 7.60 13.91
C ASP A 89 -10.57 6.15 14.40
N GLU A 90 -10.82 5.94 15.69
CA GLU A 90 -10.68 4.61 16.29
C GLU A 90 -11.66 3.60 15.70
N ALA A 91 -12.87 4.06 15.34
CA ALA A 91 -13.88 3.18 14.77
C ALA A 91 -13.44 2.70 13.37
N GLU A 92 -12.92 3.60 12.56
CA GLU A 92 -12.41 3.27 11.24
C GLU A 92 -11.22 2.32 11.32
N GLN A 93 -10.31 2.56 12.26
CA GLN A 93 -9.16 1.69 12.47
C GLN A 93 -9.59 0.29 12.90
N ALA A 94 -10.63 0.19 13.74
CA ALA A 94 -11.17 -1.10 14.14
C ALA A 94 -11.77 -1.86 12.96
N VAL A 95 -12.46 -1.16 12.05
CA VAL A 95 -13.04 -1.79 10.86
C VAL A 95 -11.94 -2.32 9.93
N LEU A 96 -10.81 -1.60 9.81
CA LEU A 96 -9.68 -2.07 9.02
C LEU A 96 -9.08 -3.37 9.54
N ALA A 97 -9.12 -3.56 10.86
CA ALA A 97 -8.55 -4.73 11.51
C ALA A 97 -7.07 -4.96 11.15
N LEU A 98 -6.34 -3.87 10.91
CA LEU A 98 -4.90 -3.90 10.66
C LEU A 98 -4.14 -3.52 11.92
N PRO A 99 -2.88 -4.00 12.08
CA PRO A 99 -2.04 -3.51 13.16
C PRO A 99 -1.91 -1.99 13.09
N PRO A 100 -1.85 -1.29 14.24
CA PRO A 100 -1.70 0.17 14.23
C PRO A 100 -0.50 0.67 13.43
N ASP A 101 0.58 -0.11 13.39
CA ASP A 101 1.78 0.26 12.64
C ASP A 101 1.58 0.20 11.12
N ASP A 102 0.51 -0.43 10.65
CA ASP A 102 0.17 -0.50 9.24
C ASP A 102 -0.90 0.53 8.84
N CYS A 103 -1.26 1.42 9.77
CA CYS A 103 -2.23 2.48 9.55
C CYS A 103 -1.54 3.81 9.81
N LEU A 104 -1.20 4.55 8.75
CA LEU A 104 -0.44 5.78 8.86
C LEU A 104 -1.33 6.98 8.59
N ARG A 105 -1.24 7.97 9.48
CA ARG A 105 -1.99 9.21 9.36
C ARG A 105 -1.14 10.28 8.69
N LYS A 106 -1.68 10.95 7.70
CA LYS A 106 -1.01 12.09 7.05
C LYS A 106 -1.05 13.32 7.97
N PRO A 107 0.00 14.12 8.04
CA PRO A 107 1.31 13.87 7.45
C PRO A 107 2.12 12.87 8.27
N PHE A 108 2.95 12.08 7.63
CA PHE A 108 3.83 11.12 8.29
C PHE A 108 5.27 11.32 7.83
N HIS A 109 6.21 10.92 8.66
CA HIS A 109 7.62 10.92 8.27
C HIS A 109 7.87 9.72 7.35
N ILE A 110 8.66 9.93 6.29
CA ILE A 110 8.95 8.88 5.32
C ILE A 110 9.56 7.63 5.98
N ARG A 111 10.36 7.79 7.03
CA ARG A 111 10.96 6.67 7.73
C ARG A 111 9.90 5.74 8.35
N ILE A 112 8.82 6.31 8.88
CA ILE A 112 7.72 5.51 9.45
C ILE A 112 7.08 4.65 8.37
N LEU A 113 6.89 5.24 7.18
CA LEU A 113 6.34 4.50 6.04
C LEU A 113 7.27 3.37 5.62
N ILE A 114 8.56 3.67 5.46
CA ILE A 114 9.55 2.68 5.04
C ILE A 114 9.60 1.53 6.03
N ASP A 115 9.63 1.83 7.33
CA ASP A 115 9.64 0.79 8.36
C ASP A 115 8.39 -0.10 8.28
N ALA A 116 7.22 0.50 8.04
CA ALA A 116 5.98 -0.26 7.89
C ALA A 116 6.05 -1.21 6.70
N LEU A 117 6.53 -0.72 5.56
CA LEU A 117 6.63 -1.53 4.34
C LEU A 117 7.67 -2.64 4.49
N GLU A 118 8.80 -2.34 5.13
CA GLU A 118 9.86 -3.32 5.30
C GLU A 118 9.45 -4.52 6.15
N ARG A 119 8.52 -4.33 7.07
CA ARG A 119 8.00 -5.46 7.86
C ARG A 119 7.33 -6.52 7.00
N HIS A 120 6.87 -6.16 5.81
CA HIS A 120 6.16 -7.05 4.91
C HIS A 120 7.01 -7.50 3.73
N CYS A 121 8.26 -7.07 3.66
CA CYS A 121 9.14 -7.37 2.53
C CYS A 121 10.32 -8.21 2.98
N GLN A 122 10.94 -8.88 2.01
CA GLN A 122 12.22 -9.55 2.26
C GLN A 122 13.28 -8.51 2.57
N PRO A 123 14.20 -8.79 3.52
CA PRO A 123 15.29 -7.86 3.78
C PRO A 123 16.19 -7.73 2.55
N LEU A 124 16.87 -6.58 2.46
CA LEU A 124 17.87 -6.40 1.40
C LEU A 124 18.97 -7.42 1.57
N PRO A 125 19.54 -7.94 0.45
CA PRO A 125 20.67 -8.85 0.53
C PRO A 125 21.83 -8.19 1.25
N GLN A 126 22.48 -8.94 2.13
CA GLN A 126 23.69 -8.49 2.80
C GLN A 126 24.89 -8.98 2.02
N THR A 127 25.84 -8.10 1.82
CA THR A 127 27.08 -8.42 1.10
C THR A 127 28.19 -8.70 2.08
#